data_7787901903fea2bbaa46c7e3d2968620
#
_entry.id   7787901903fea2bbaa46c7e3d2968620
#
_cell.length_a   1.000
_cell.length_b   1.000
_cell.length_c   1.000
_cell.angle_alpha   90.00
_cell.angle_beta   90.00
_cell.angle_gamma   90.00
#
_symmetry.space_group_name_H-M   'P 1'
#
loop_
_entity.id
_entity.type
_entity.pdbx_description
1 polymer ?
#
loop_
_entity_poly.entity_id
_entity_poly.type
_entity_poly.pdbx_seq_one_letter_code
_entity_poly.pdbx_strand_id
1 'polypeptide(L)'
;SLFVSILEPLLLKTPFDSSNLFLGIIVIPGILLINQSLELNYKIGFLLGILSAVFAALFTIYNKKHTQHISPNLITFIQMLSGLIFLTVLLPFYMYWQPGNFHFPNQKDFILLLILALGCTVIPYNLFLRTLKVTDAFTTTLINNLEPVYGIVLAAILLGESKELNWKFYAGTVIILSAVFIHAFLTHRQQKLERTK
;
A
#
# COMPACT_ATOMS: atom_id res chain seq x y z
N SER A 1 -1.50 7.59 1.62
CA SER A 1 -2.09 8.25 2.81
C SER A 1 -2.84 9.54 2.48
N LEU A 2 -2.27 10.49 1.69
CA LEU A 2 -2.92 11.78 1.39
C LEU A 2 -4.33 11.63 0.78
N PHE A 3 -4.49 10.82 -0.27
CA PHE A 3 -5.80 10.61 -0.88
C PHE A 3 -6.79 9.91 0.08
N VAL A 4 -6.30 9.04 0.96
CA VAL A 4 -7.15 8.39 1.97
C VAL A 4 -7.66 9.41 2.97
N SER A 5 -6.82 10.33 3.47
CA SER A 5 -7.25 11.35 4.44
C SER A 5 -8.34 12.29 3.93
N ILE A 6 -8.44 12.45 2.60
CA ILE A 6 -9.47 13.26 1.95
C ILE A 6 -10.71 12.42 1.61
N LEU A 7 -10.51 11.24 1.02
CA LEU A 7 -11.60 10.43 0.49
C LEU A 7 -12.32 9.59 1.56
N GLU A 8 -11.63 9.20 2.64
CA GLU A 8 -12.23 8.40 3.72
C GLU A 8 -13.39 9.15 4.40
N PRO A 9 -13.23 10.40 4.87
CA PRO A 9 -14.33 11.17 5.44
C PRO A 9 -15.50 11.36 4.47
N LEU A 10 -15.19 11.59 3.19
CA LEU A 10 -16.19 11.83 2.16
C LEU A 10 -17.02 10.57 1.86
N LEU A 11 -16.38 9.40 1.77
CA LEU A 11 -17.03 8.14 1.39
C LEU A 11 -17.65 7.39 2.57
N LEU A 12 -17.03 7.44 3.74
CA LEU A 12 -17.50 6.76 4.95
C LEU A 12 -18.31 7.68 5.88
N LYS A 13 -18.43 8.98 5.53
CA LYS A 13 -19.11 10.00 6.37
C LYS A 13 -18.54 10.08 7.78
N THR A 14 -17.24 9.86 7.92
CA THR A 14 -16.51 10.03 9.18
C THR A 14 -16.12 11.50 9.36
N PRO A 15 -15.86 11.99 10.59
CA PRO A 15 -15.41 13.35 10.81
C PRO A 15 -14.06 13.57 10.10
N PHE A 16 -13.91 14.75 9.48
CA PHE A 16 -12.66 15.16 8.84
C PHE A 16 -11.61 15.48 9.90
N ASP A 17 -10.44 14.82 9.81
CA ASP A 17 -9.32 15.09 10.69
C ASP A 17 -8.19 15.80 9.95
N SER A 18 -8.00 17.09 10.27
CA SER A 18 -6.94 17.91 9.68
C SER A 18 -5.54 17.39 10.00
N SER A 19 -5.36 16.67 11.12
CA SER A 19 -4.08 16.06 11.50
C SER A 19 -3.70 14.98 10.51
N ASN A 20 -4.66 14.16 10.06
CA ASN A 20 -4.45 13.10 9.06
C ASN A 20 -4.03 13.68 7.71
N LEU A 21 -4.66 14.80 7.30
CA LEU A 21 -4.27 15.50 6.07
C LEU A 21 -2.84 16.03 6.16
N PHE A 22 -2.49 16.69 7.27
CA PHE A 22 -1.15 17.23 7.49
C PHE A 22 -0.08 16.14 7.49
N LEU A 23 -0.32 15.03 8.18
CA LEU A 23 0.57 13.87 8.19
C LEU A 23 0.70 13.22 6.82
N GLY A 24 -0.40 13.12 6.06
CA GLY A 24 -0.40 12.65 4.68
C GLY A 24 0.48 13.49 3.76
N ILE A 25 0.50 14.82 3.95
CA ILE A 25 1.38 15.74 3.21
C ILE A 25 2.85 15.55 3.61
N ILE A 26 3.14 15.42 4.90
CA ILE A 26 4.52 15.23 5.42
C ILE A 26 5.17 13.95 4.87
N VAL A 27 4.42 12.90 4.65
CA VAL A 27 4.96 11.63 4.14
C VAL A 27 5.45 11.75 2.70
N ILE A 28 4.89 12.66 1.88
CA ILE A 28 5.27 12.80 0.47
C ILE A 28 6.76 13.10 0.28
N PRO A 29 7.37 14.13 0.90
CA PRO A 29 8.80 14.37 0.78
C PRO A 29 9.64 13.20 1.31
N GLY A 30 9.17 12.48 2.34
CA GLY A 30 9.84 11.28 2.83
C GLY A 30 9.95 10.19 1.77
N ILE A 31 8.86 9.89 1.08
CA ILE A 31 8.83 8.91 -0.02
C ILE A 31 9.68 9.39 -1.21
N LEU A 32 9.61 10.68 -1.56
CA LEU A 32 10.40 11.25 -2.65
C LEU A 32 11.91 11.18 -2.38
N LEU A 33 12.33 11.38 -1.13
CA LEU A 33 13.74 11.25 -0.73
C LEU A 33 14.25 9.81 -0.82
N ILE A 34 13.41 8.84 -0.47
CA ILE A 34 13.76 7.42 -0.57
C ILE A 34 13.84 6.99 -2.04
N ASN A 35 12.89 7.44 -2.86
CA ASN A 35 12.78 7.02 -4.26
C ASN A 35 13.47 8.04 -5.18
N GLN A 36 14.81 7.98 -5.25
CA GLN A 36 15.66 8.96 -5.97
C GLN A 36 15.55 8.94 -7.49
N SER A 37 14.90 7.93 -8.07
CA SER A 37 14.89 7.69 -9.52
C SER A 37 13.75 8.37 -10.27
N LEU A 38 13.01 9.31 -9.63
CA LEU A 38 11.99 10.08 -10.30
C LEU A 38 12.63 11.10 -11.27
N GLU A 39 12.97 10.62 -12.46
CA GLU A 39 13.17 11.52 -13.60
C GLU A 39 11.82 12.16 -13.96
N LEU A 40 11.69 13.44 -13.62
CA LEU A 40 10.49 14.26 -13.87
C LEU A 40 10.12 14.42 -15.36
N ASN A 41 10.88 13.81 -16.26
CA ASN A 41 10.63 13.87 -17.71
C ASN A 41 9.43 13.04 -18.19
N TYR A 42 8.85 12.17 -17.33
CA TYR A 42 7.72 11.31 -17.69
C TYR A 42 6.38 11.88 -17.20
N LYS A 43 5.88 12.96 -17.84
CA LYS A 43 4.58 13.56 -17.50
C LYS A 43 3.43 12.56 -17.50
N ILE A 44 3.41 11.64 -18.46
CA ILE A 44 2.38 10.60 -18.55
C ILE A 44 2.52 9.62 -17.38
N GLY A 45 3.72 9.17 -17.04
CA GLY A 45 3.97 8.30 -15.90
C GLY A 45 3.56 8.93 -14.57
N PHE A 46 3.81 10.23 -14.39
CA PHE A 46 3.37 10.98 -13.22
C PHE A 46 1.85 11.03 -13.10
N LEU A 47 1.15 11.33 -14.20
CA LEU A 47 -0.32 11.35 -14.22
C LEU A 47 -0.92 9.96 -13.90
N LEU A 48 -0.36 8.91 -14.51
CA LEU A 48 -0.77 7.52 -14.22
C LEU A 48 -0.48 7.14 -12.77
N GLY A 49 0.62 7.61 -12.20
CA GLY A 49 0.96 7.41 -10.79
C GLY A 49 -0.05 8.06 -9.84
N ILE A 50 -0.48 9.30 -10.12
CA ILE A 50 -1.54 9.96 -9.35
C ILE A 50 -2.85 9.17 -9.46
N LEU A 51 -3.25 8.78 -10.65
CA LEU A 51 -4.47 8.01 -10.88
C LEU A 51 -4.43 6.67 -10.13
N SER A 52 -3.31 5.97 -10.19
CA SER A 52 -3.07 4.73 -9.42
C SER A 52 -3.20 4.96 -7.92
N ALA A 53 -2.64 6.05 -7.40
CA ALA A 53 -2.73 6.38 -5.98
C ALA A 53 -4.17 6.69 -5.52
N VAL A 54 -4.97 7.32 -6.38
CA VAL A 54 -6.41 7.54 -6.13
C VAL A 54 -7.16 6.19 -6.09
N PHE A 55 -6.94 5.31 -7.06
CA PHE A 55 -7.55 3.98 -7.06
C PHE A 55 -7.13 3.13 -5.86
N ALA A 56 -5.86 3.19 -5.45
CA ALA A 56 -5.38 2.51 -4.25
C ALA A 56 -6.06 3.04 -2.97
N ALA A 57 -6.30 4.36 -2.89
CA ALA A 57 -7.04 4.95 -1.78
C ALA A 57 -8.50 4.47 -1.76
N LEU A 58 -9.18 4.52 -2.90
CA LEU A 58 -10.55 4.01 -3.03
C LEU A 58 -10.63 2.53 -2.66
N PHE A 59 -9.72 1.72 -3.15
CA PHE A 59 -9.61 0.29 -2.84
C PHE A 59 -9.50 0.06 -1.33
N THR A 60 -8.63 0.79 -0.64
CA THR A 60 -8.47 0.69 0.81
C THR A 60 -9.74 1.08 1.56
N ILE A 61 -10.39 2.20 1.18
CA ILE A 61 -11.60 2.69 1.82
C ILE A 61 -12.78 1.73 1.60
N TYR A 62 -12.96 1.21 0.38
CA TYR A 62 -13.98 0.20 0.11
C TYR A 62 -13.72 -1.09 0.88
N ASN A 63 -12.48 -1.55 0.98
CA ASN A 63 -12.13 -2.68 1.82
C ASN A 63 -12.45 -2.41 3.29
N LYS A 64 -12.13 -1.23 3.81
CA LYS A 64 -12.51 -0.82 5.17
C LYS A 64 -14.02 -0.96 5.39
N LYS A 65 -14.83 -0.47 4.45
CA LYS A 65 -16.28 -0.57 4.52
C LYS A 65 -16.77 -2.02 4.53
N HIS A 66 -16.23 -2.87 3.68
CA HIS A 66 -16.67 -4.26 3.53
C HIS A 66 -16.20 -5.16 4.70
N THR A 67 -15.02 -4.91 5.26
CA THR A 67 -14.49 -5.70 6.38
C THR A 67 -15.33 -5.57 7.67
N GLN A 68 -16.19 -4.56 7.76
CA GLN A 68 -17.13 -4.43 8.89
C GLN A 68 -18.23 -5.50 8.85
N HIS A 69 -18.62 -5.98 7.68
CA HIS A 69 -19.75 -6.88 7.47
C HIS A 69 -19.34 -8.27 6.97
N ILE A 70 -18.19 -8.38 6.32
CA ILE A 70 -17.73 -9.59 5.64
C ILE A 70 -16.40 -10.03 6.26
N SER A 71 -16.20 -11.34 6.37
CA SER A 71 -14.92 -11.86 6.88
C SER A 71 -13.75 -11.54 5.94
N PRO A 72 -12.56 -11.18 6.45
CA PRO A 72 -11.37 -10.92 5.63
C PRO A 72 -11.02 -12.06 4.67
N ASN A 73 -11.18 -13.31 5.11
CA ASN A 73 -10.92 -14.48 4.28
C ASN A 73 -11.81 -14.53 3.04
N LEU A 74 -13.10 -14.23 3.21
CA LEU A 74 -14.07 -14.21 2.09
C LEU A 74 -13.79 -13.05 1.12
N ILE A 75 -13.45 -11.87 1.66
CA ILE A 75 -13.05 -10.73 0.81
C ILE A 75 -11.80 -11.09 0.00
N THR A 76 -10.77 -11.66 0.65
CA THR A 76 -9.55 -12.10 -0.05
C THR A 76 -9.88 -13.10 -1.16
N PHE A 77 -10.72 -14.10 -0.88
CA PHE A 77 -11.09 -15.10 -1.87
C PHE A 77 -11.83 -14.49 -3.07
N ILE A 78 -12.84 -13.65 -2.81
CA ILE A 78 -13.63 -13.00 -3.88
C ILE A 78 -12.72 -12.11 -4.75
N GLN A 79 -11.84 -11.32 -4.14
CA GLN A 79 -10.97 -10.41 -4.88
C GLN A 79 -9.90 -11.16 -5.69
N MET A 80 -9.29 -12.20 -5.13
CA MET A 80 -8.33 -13.04 -5.89
C MET A 80 -9.02 -13.77 -7.05
N LEU A 81 -10.23 -14.29 -6.82
CA LEU A 81 -11.02 -14.94 -7.86
C LEU A 81 -11.44 -13.95 -8.97
N SER A 82 -11.89 -12.76 -8.59
CA SER A 82 -12.25 -11.70 -9.54
C SER A 82 -11.04 -11.25 -10.37
N GLY A 83 -9.88 -11.11 -9.74
CA GLY A 83 -8.62 -10.81 -10.43
C GLY A 83 -8.23 -11.91 -11.42
N LEU A 84 -8.35 -13.18 -11.02
CA LEU A 84 -8.08 -14.32 -11.89
C LEU A 84 -9.00 -14.31 -13.12
N ILE A 85 -10.32 -14.14 -12.92
CA ILE A 85 -11.29 -14.07 -14.02
C ILE A 85 -10.96 -12.91 -14.96
N PHE A 86 -10.71 -11.72 -14.41
CA PHE A 86 -10.36 -10.54 -15.20
C PHE A 86 -9.10 -10.75 -16.04
N LEU A 87 -8.02 -11.28 -15.45
CA LEU A 87 -6.78 -11.56 -16.17
C LEU A 87 -6.95 -12.66 -17.22
N THR A 88 -7.76 -13.68 -16.93
CA THR A 88 -8.07 -14.74 -17.91
C THR A 88 -8.82 -14.20 -19.13
N VAL A 89 -9.76 -13.26 -18.93
CA VAL A 89 -10.46 -12.59 -20.03
C VAL A 89 -9.54 -11.66 -20.82
N LEU A 90 -8.57 -11.00 -20.14
CA LEU A 90 -7.60 -10.12 -20.82
C LEU A 90 -6.49 -10.90 -21.55
N LEU A 91 -6.21 -12.13 -21.16
CA LEU A 91 -5.10 -12.92 -21.71
C LEU A 91 -5.13 -13.04 -23.25
N PRO A 92 -6.27 -13.37 -23.92
CA PRO A 92 -6.29 -13.45 -25.38
C PRO A 92 -5.99 -12.11 -26.07
N PHE A 93 -6.41 -10.98 -25.49
CA PHE A 93 -6.09 -9.65 -26.01
C PHE A 93 -4.61 -9.34 -25.90
N TYR A 94 -4.00 -9.69 -24.76
CA TYR A 94 -2.56 -9.55 -24.54
C TYR A 94 -1.75 -10.41 -25.52
N MET A 95 -2.15 -11.67 -25.72
CA MET A 95 -1.49 -12.60 -26.66
C MET A 95 -1.62 -12.13 -28.12
N TYR A 96 -2.75 -11.51 -28.49
CA TYR A 96 -2.94 -10.93 -29.82
C TYR A 96 -1.99 -9.72 -30.05
N TRP A 97 -1.76 -8.92 -29.02
CA TRP A 97 -0.92 -7.69 -29.13
C TRP A 97 0.59 -8.00 -29.04
N GLN A 98 0.98 -9.07 -28.33
CA GLN A 98 2.36 -9.51 -28.19
C GLN A 98 2.50 -11.02 -28.48
N PRO A 99 2.41 -11.41 -29.76
CA PRO A 99 2.54 -12.80 -30.14
C PRO A 99 3.97 -13.31 -29.85
N GLY A 100 4.07 -14.46 -29.20
CA GLY A 100 5.33 -15.16 -28.96
C GLY A 100 5.99 -14.95 -27.58
N ASN A 101 5.43 -14.10 -26.72
CA ASN A 101 6.01 -13.85 -25.37
C ASN A 101 5.41 -14.71 -24.26
N PHE A 102 4.56 -15.69 -24.58
CA PHE A 102 3.99 -16.56 -23.56
C PHE A 102 4.81 -17.82 -23.39
N HIS A 103 5.47 -17.93 -22.23
CA HIS A 103 6.22 -19.12 -21.85
C HIS A 103 5.62 -19.70 -20.57
N PHE A 104 5.43 -21.01 -20.55
CA PHE A 104 5.02 -21.68 -19.32
C PHE A 104 6.19 -21.66 -18.31
N PRO A 105 5.91 -21.38 -17.03
CA PRO A 105 6.93 -21.39 -15.99
C PRO A 105 7.56 -22.80 -15.87
N ASN A 106 8.86 -22.86 -15.70
CA ASN A 106 9.53 -24.10 -15.37
C ASN A 106 9.23 -24.51 -13.91
N GLN A 107 9.69 -25.68 -13.48
CA GLN A 107 9.39 -26.18 -12.14
C GLN A 107 9.89 -25.26 -11.01
N LYS A 108 11.06 -24.61 -11.18
CA LYS A 108 11.58 -23.64 -10.20
C LYS A 108 10.73 -22.39 -10.16
N ASP A 109 10.38 -21.85 -11.33
CA ASP A 109 9.52 -20.67 -11.44
C ASP A 109 8.16 -20.92 -10.84
N PHE A 110 7.59 -22.12 -11.07
CA PHE A 110 6.30 -22.49 -10.49
C PHE A 110 6.33 -22.48 -8.95
N ILE A 111 7.40 -23.05 -8.33
CA ILE A 111 7.57 -23.02 -6.88
C ILE A 111 7.71 -21.59 -6.37
N LEU A 112 8.53 -20.76 -7.04
CA LEU A 112 8.71 -19.35 -6.67
C LEU A 112 7.41 -18.55 -6.81
N LEU A 113 6.64 -18.78 -7.88
CA LEU A 113 5.32 -18.16 -8.08
C LEU A 113 4.33 -18.60 -7.00
N LEU A 114 4.38 -19.87 -6.55
CA LEU A 114 3.51 -20.35 -5.48
C LEU A 114 3.86 -19.70 -4.14
N ILE A 115 5.15 -19.54 -3.83
CA ILE A 115 5.63 -18.82 -2.65
C ILE A 115 5.20 -17.37 -2.70
N LEU A 116 5.36 -16.70 -3.86
CA LEU A 116 4.94 -15.32 -4.08
C LEU A 116 3.42 -15.17 -3.90
N ALA A 117 2.62 -16.07 -4.49
CA ALA A 117 1.17 -16.00 -4.41
C ALA A 117 0.65 -16.24 -2.99
N LEU A 118 1.11 -17.28 -2.31
CA LEU A 118 0.61 -17.64 -0.98
C LEU A 118 1.30 -16.81 0.10
N GLY A 119 2.64 -16.82 0.12
CA GLY A 119 3.45 -16.21 1.17
C GLY A 119 3.47 -14.69 1.10
N CYS A 120 3.63 -14.12 -0.10
CA CYS A 120 3.82 -12.69 -0.28
C CYS A 120 2.55 -11.95 -0.77
N THR A 121 1.48 -12.67 -1.11
CA THR A 121 0.24 -12.02 -1.58
C THR A 121 -0.94 -12.39 -0.70
N VAL A 122 -1.37 -13.65 -0.66
CA VAL A 122 -2.61 -14.05 0.05
C VAL A 122 -2.51 -13.81 1.55
N ILE A 123 -1.43 -14.23 2.20
CA ILE A 123 -1.25 -14.09 3.65
C ILE A 123 -1.14 -12.61 4.05
N PRO A 124 -0.23 -11.79 3.49
CA PRO A 124 -0.13 -10.38 3.85
C PRO A 124 -1.41 -9.60 3.55
N TYR A 125 -2.06 -9.88 2.43
CA TYR A 125 -3.31 -9.23 2.08
C TYR A 125 -4.44 -9.56 3.06
N ASN A 126 -4.56 -10.80 3.50
CA ASN A 126 -5.53 -11.16 4.53
C ASN A 126 -5.24 -10.48 5.87
N LEU A 127 -3.96 -10.38 6.27
CA LEU A 127 -3.53 -9.63 7.45
C LEU A 127 -3.86 -8.14 7.34
N PHE A 128 -3.62 -7.55 6.16
CA PHE A 128 -4.01 -6.17 5.86
C PHE A 128 -5.51 -5.94 6.06
N LEU A 129 -6.37 -6.82 5.54
CA LEU A 129 -7.82 -6.75 5.73
C LEU A 129 -8.25 -6.92 7.19
N ARG A 130 -7.57 -7.78 7.95
CA ARG A 130 -7.81 -7.92 9.40
C ARG A 130 -7.45 -6.65 10.15
N THR A 131 -6.35 -5.99 9.77
CA THR A 131 -5.96 -4.69 10.33
C THR A 131 -7.00 -3.63 10.01
N LEU A 132 -7.46 -3.53 8.76
CA LEU A 132 -8.53 -2.63 8.36
C LEU A 132 -9.84 -2.84 9.13
N LYS A 133 -10.10 -4.03 9.62
CA LYS A 133 -11.30 -4.30 10.42
C LYS A 133 -11.28 -3.55 11.75
N VAL A 134 -10.13 -3.39 12.37
CA VAL A 134 -9.96 -2.83 13.73
C VAL A 134 -9.37 -1.41 13.75
N THR A 135 -8.75 -0.96 12.65
CA THR A 135 -8.17 0.39 12.50
C THR A 135 -8.91 1.16 11.39
N ASP A 136 -8.69 2.48 11.30
CA ASP A 136 -9.16 3.29 10.18
C ASP A 136 -8.28 3.09 8.92
N ALA A 137 -8.80 3.51 7.77
CA ALA A 137 -8.09 3.33 6.49
C ALA A 137 -6.85 4.22 6.42
N PHE A 138 -6.89 5.42 7.01
CA PHE A 138 -5.74 6.32 7.05
C PHE A 138 -4.58 5.71 7.85
N THR A 139 -4.82 5.25 9.07
CA THR A 139 -3.79 4.61 9.93
C THR A 139 -3.14 3.42 9.22
N THR A 140 -3.95 2.54 8.62
CA THR A 140 -3.44 1.37 7.91
C THR A 140 -2.56 1.79 6.73
N THR A 141 -2.98 2.77 5.93
CA THR A 141 -2.20 3.26 4.79
C THR A 141 -0.94 4.00 5.23
N LEU A 142 -0.99 4.71 6.35
CA LEU A 142 0.18 5.41 6.90
C LEU A 142 1.26 4.42 7.31
N ILE A 143 0.88 3.31 7.97
CA ILE A 143 1.81 2.22 8.34
C ILE A 143 2.39 1.56 7.08
N ASN A 144 1.61 1.37 6.02
CA ASN A 144 2.10 0.82 4.76
C ASN A 144 3.18 1.71 4.10
N ASN A 145 3.24 3.01 4.39
CA ASN A 145 4.32 3.86 3.90
C ASN A 145 5.71 3.49 4.48
N LEU A 146 5.78 2.60 5.47
CA LEU A 146 7.03 2.01 5.94
C LEU A 146 7.56 0.89 5.02
N GLU A 147 6.74 0.41 4.07
CA GLU A 147 7.12 -0.67 3.13
C GLU A 147 8.43 -0.38 2.40
N PRO A 148 8.67 0.80 1.79
CA PRO A 148 9.95 1.11 1.15
C PRO A 148 11.14 1.04 2.11
N VAL A 149 10.92 1.41 3.38
CA VAL A 149 11.96 1.38 4.41
C VAL A 149 12.38 -0.07 4.68
N TYR A 150 11.41 -0.94 4.94
CA TYR A 150 11.69 -2.37 5.17
C TYR A 150 12.24 -3.05 3.92
N GLY A 151 11.70 -2.75 2.75
CA GLY A 151 12.14 -3.32 1.48
C GLY A 151 13.61 -3.04 1.20
N ILE A 152 14.05 -1.79 1.35
CA ILE A 152 15.44 -1.40 1.12
C ILE A 152 16.38 -1.97 2.20
N VAL A 153 15.96 -1.97 3.47
CA VAL A 153 16.78 -2.58 4.55
C VAL A 153 16.96 -4.09 4.31
N LEU A 154 15.89 -4.79 3.93
CA LEU A 154 15.97 -6.21 3.61
C LEU A 154 16.83 -6.48 2.38
N ALA A 155 16.72 -5.68 1.32
CA ALA A 155 17.57 -5.78 0.14
C ALA A 155 19.04 -5.56 0.48
N ALA A 156 19.35 -4.57 1.31
CA ALA A 156 20.72 -4.31 1.76
C ALA A 156 21.31 -5.49 2.54
N ILE A 157 20.51 -6.15 3.39
CA ILE A 157 20.96 -7.30 4.20
C ILE A 157 21.05 -8.59 3.37
N LEU A 158 20.00 -8.91 2.56
CA LEU A 158 19.88 -10.18 1.87
C LEU A 158 20.66 -10.22 0.55
N LEU A 159 20.71 -9.09 -0.16
CA LEU A 159 21.37 -8.98 -1.47
C LEU A 159 22.75 -8.32 -1.38
N GLY A 160 23.15 -7.83 -0.22
CA GLY A 160 24.43 -7.14 -0.02
C GLY A 160 24.49 -5.73 -0.65
N GLU A 161 23.35 -5.13 -0.97
CA GLU A 161 23.24 -3.83 -1.65
C GLU A 161 23.34 -2.64 -0.66
N SER A 162 24.16 -2.78 0.38
CA SER A 162 24.35 -1.74 1.41
C SER A 162 24.87 -0.39 0.85
N LYS A 163 25.45 -0.38 -0.34
CA LYS A 163 25.95 0.82 -1.01
C LYS A 163 24.84 1.77 -1.47
N GLU A 164 23.59 1.30 -1.56
CA GLU A 164 22.45 2.11 -1.95
C GLU A 164 21.83 2.90 -0.79
N LEU A 165 22.22 2.57 0.45
CA LEU A 165 21.78 3.30 1.64
C LEU A 165 22.54 4.62 1.78
N ASN A 166 22.06 5.64 1.10
CA ASN A 166 22.60 6.99 1.19
C ASN A 166 21.87 7.85 2.24
N TRP A 167 22.40 9.06 2.49
CA TRP A 167 21.83 9.97 3.47
C TRP A 167 20.35 10.33 3.20
N LYS A 168 19.93 10.35 1.93
CA LYS A 168 18.53 10.64 1.54
C LYS A 168 17.57 9.55 1.99
N PHE A 169 18.01 8.28 1.96
CA PHE A 169 17.26 7.17 2.52
C PHE A 169 17.02 7.38 4.02
N TYR A 170 18.07 7.69 4.77
CA TYR A 170 17.95 7.92 6.22
C TYR A 170 17.05 9.12 6.54
N ALA A 171 17.20 10.22 5.81
CA ALA A 171 16.35 11.40 5.98
C ALA A 171 14.87 11.10 5.65
N GLY A 172 14.60 10.42 4.53
CA GLY A 172 13.24 10.00 4.17
C GLY A 172 12.62 9.04 5.18
N THR A 173 13.41 8.08 5.67
CA THR A 173 13.00 7.15 6.73
C THR A 173 12.61 7.88 8.02
N VAL A 174 13.42 8.84 8.46
CA VAL A 174 13.13 9.65 9.66
C VAL A 174 11.82 10.43 9.48
N ILE A 175 11.57 11.00 8.31
CA ILE A 175 10.33 11.74 8.03
C ILE A 175 9.12 10.79 8.12
N ILE A 176 9.17 9.62 7.49
CA ILE A 176 8.06 8.65 7.50
C ILE A 176 7.82 8.12 8.91
N LEU A 177 8.88 7.70 9.61
CA LEU A 177 8.78 7.24 11.00
C LEU A 177 8.20 8.32 11.91
N SER A 178 8.64 9.57 11.78
CA SER A 178 8.12 10.69 12.56
C SER A 178 6.61 10.86 12.33
N ALA A 179 6.13 10.78 11.08
CA ALA A 179 4.70 10.87 10.79
C ALA A 179 3.90 9.73 11.44
N VAL A 180 4.41 8.50 11.40
CA VAL A 180 3.77 7.33 12.02
C VAL A 180 3.71 7.48 13.54
N PHE A 181 4.81 7.87 14.19
CA PHE A 181 4.84 8.06 15.65
C PHE A 181 3.98 9.23 16.12
N ILE A 182 3.98 10.36 15.40
CA ILE A 182 3.12 11.50 15.71
C ILE A 182 1.66 11.09 15.61
N HIS A 183 1.27 10.35 14.55
CA HIS A 183 -0.10 9.85 14.40
C HIS A 183 -0.49 8.93 15.57
N ALA A 184 0.36 7.96 15.91
CA ALA A 184 0.11 7.03 17.02
C ALA A 184 -0.07 7.78 18.37
N PHE A 185 0.76 8.80 18.59
CA PHE A 185 0.67 9.64 19.80
C PHE A 185 -0.63 10.46 19.85
N LEU A 186 -1.01 11.10 18.73
CA LEU A 186 -2.25 11.87 18.64
C LEU A 186 -3.47 11.01 18.86
N THR A 187 -3.53 9.85 18.20
CA THR A 187 -4.65 8.89 18.34
C THR A 187 -4.76 8.38 19.78
N HIS A 188 -3.63 8.02 20.40
CA HIS A 188 -3.64 7.59 21.80
C HIS A 188 -4.14 8.69 22.77
N ARG A 189 -3.75 9.93 22.52
CA ARG A 189 -4.20 11.08 23.31
C ARG A 189 -5.70 11.33 23.15
N GLN A 190 -6.25 11.24 21.96
CA GLN A 190 -7.69 11.38 21.70
C GLN A 190 -8.49 10.28 22.42
N GLN A 191 -8.09 9.02 22.30
CA GLN A 191 -8.76 7.90 22.99
C GLN A 191 -8.74 8.03 24.53
N LYS A 192 -7.65 8.59 25.10
CA LYS A 192 -7.57 8.84 26.53
C LYS A 192 -8.55 9.93 26.98
N LEU A 193 -8.73 10.98 26.20
CA LEU A 193 -9.67 12.08 26.49
C LEU A 193 -11.14 11.63 26.40
N GLU A 194 -11.44 10.70 25.50
CA GLU A 194 -12.80 10.14 25.37
C GLU A 194 -13.17 9.19 26.53
N ARG A 195 -12.18 8.48 27.08
CA ARG A 195 -12.41 7.59 28.26
C ARG A 195 -12.57 8.34 29.58
N THR A 196 -12.21 9.62 29.62
CA THR A 196 -12.30 10.46 30.83
C THR A 196 -13.54 11.37 30.82
N LYS A 197 -14.35 11.32 29.78
CA LYS A 197 -15.68 11.92 29.68
C LYS A 197 -16.78 10.87 29.88
#